data_5770146d01dc7d7c1c81f6dbc7dbc3db
#
_entry.id   5770146d01dc7d7c1c81f6dbc7dbc3db
#
_cell.length_a   1.000
_cell.length_b   1.000
_cell.length_c   1.000
_cell.angle_alpha   90.00
_cell.angle_beta   90.00
_cell.angle_gamma   90.00
#
_symmetry.space_group_name_H-M   'P 1'
#
loop_
_entity.id
_entity.type
_entity.pdbx_description
1 polymer ?
#
loop_
_entity_poly.entity_id
_entity_poly.type
_entity_poly.pdbx_seq_one_letter_code
_entity_poly.pdbx_strand_id
1 'polypeptide(L)'
;MEQNRKNISMGFKLSVMTLAIMNVTAVVSLRGLTSEAVYGLSSAFYYLFAAIVFLIPTAMVAAELAAMFSDKQGGVFRWVGEAFGARTGFLAIWLQWIESTIWYPTVLTFGAVSIAFIGMDSATDASLASNKLFTLIIVLAIYWIATWIAMRGLSWVGKISKWGGMIGTIIPAALLIVMGIIYIATGGHNNMDMSAGFFPDLKRFDNLVLASSIFLFYAGM
;
A
#
# COMPACT_ATOMS: atom_id res chain seq x y z
N MET A 1 37.54 20.23 8.97
CA MET A 1 36.52 19.29 9.49
C MET A 1 35.09 19.80 9.25
N GLU A 2 34.84 21.09 9.29
CA GLU A 2 33.49 21.70 9.10
C GLU A 2 32.98 21.61 7.65
N GLN A 3 33.90 21.70 6.67
CA GLN A 3 33.58 21.53 5.23
C GLN A 3 33.09 20.10 4.90
N ASN A 4 33.60 19.11 5.64
CA ASN A 4 33.22 17.70 5.45
C ASN A 4 31.84 17.39 6.09
N ARG A 5 31.45 18.13 7.13
CA ARG A 5 30.08 18.03 7.72
C ARG A 5 29.01 18.63 6.81
N LYS A 6 29.30 19.71 6.09
CA LYS A 6 28.37 20.31 5.11
C LYS A 6 28.11 19.39 3.91
N ASN A 7 29.11 18.63 3.48
CA ASN A 7 28.93 17.67 2.37
C ASN A 7 28.16 16.40 2.74
N ILE A 8 28.13 16.03 4.02
CA ILE A 8 27.34 14.90 4.52
C ILE A 8 25.86 15.28 4.71
N SER A 9 25.55 16.58 4.87
CA SER A 9 24.18 17.07 5.03
C SER A 9 23.41 17.34 3.73
N MET A 10 24.05 17.17 2.57
CA MET A 10 23.35 17.12 1.28
C MET A 10 22.78 15.73 1.01
N GLY A 11 22.19 15.11 2.02
CA GLY A 11 21.32 13.97 1.86
C GLY A 11 20.20 14.35 0.90
N PHE A 12 20.02 13.56 -0.14
CA PHE A 12 19.02 13.76 -1.18
C PHE A 12 17.64 13.96 -0.52
N LYS A 13 17.16 15.20 -0.53
CA LYS A 13 15.85 15.54 0.03
C LYS A 13 14.79 15.16 -1.00
N LEU A 14 14.00 14.14 -0.70
CA LEU A 14 12.79 13.85 -1.45
C LEU A 14 11.81 15.02 -1.30
N SER A 15 11.15 15.42 -2.37
CA SER A 15 10.08 16.41 -2.29
C SER A 15 8.87 15.83 -1.56
N VAL A 16 8.09 16.68 -0.88
CA VAL A 16 6.84 16.28 -0.22
C VAL A 16 5.92 15.54 -1.19
N MET A 17 5.81 16.02 -2.43
CA MET A 17 5.01 15.37 -3.45
C MET A 17 5.52 13.95 -3.79
N THR A 18 6.84 13.76 -3.88
CA THR A 18 7.41 12.43 -4.13
C THR A 18 7.10 11.48 -2.97
N LEU A 19 7.25 11.94 -1.73
CA LEU A 19 6.91 11.15 -0.55
C LEU A 19 5.41 10.82 -0.49
N ALA A 20 4.55 11.79 -0.80
CA ALA A 20 3.10 11.56 -0.86
C ALA A 20 2.73 10.50 -1.91
N ILE A 21 3.28 10.58 -3.12
CA ILE A 21 3.04 9.59 -4.17
C ILE A 21 3.57 8.21 -3.76
N MET A 22 4.75 8.14 -3.14
CA MET A 22 5.30 6.88 -2.62
C MET A 22 4.36 6.25 -1.59
N ASN A 23 3.83 7.05 -0.65
CA ASN A 23 2.88 6.57 0.35
C ASN A 23 1.57 6.12 -0.30
N VAL A 24 0.98 6.92 -1.19
CA VAL A 24 -0.22 6.53 -1.94
C VAL A 24 0.00 5.20 -2.67
N THR A 25 1.14 5.03 -3.33
CA THR A 25 1.47 3.79 -4.06
C THR A 25 1.61 2.59 -3.13
N ALA A 26 2.14 2.78 -1.93
CA ALA A 26 2.28 1.71 -0.95
C ALA A 26 0.92 1.29 -0.36
N VAL A 27 0.02 2.25 -0.17
CA VAL A 27 -1.27 2.08 0.54
C VAL A 27 -2.39 1.72 -0.41
N VAL A 28 -2.56 2.47 -1.50
CA VAL A 28 -3.68 2.29 -2.42
C VAL A 28 -3.48 1.03 -3.26
N SER A 29 -4.30 0.04 -3.00
CA SER A 29 -4.30 -1.23 -3.73
C SER A 29 -5.57 -1.38 -4.55
N LEU A 30 -5.43 -1.42 -5.88
CA LEU A 30 -6.55 -1.75 -6.77
C LEU A 30 -6.94 -3.23 -6.71
N ARG A 31 -6.10 -4.05 -6.10
CA ARG A 31 -6.29 -5.51 -5.97
C ARG A 31 -7.54 -5.86 -5.17
N GLY A 32 -7.85 -5.10 -4.12
CA GLY A 32 -8.98 -5.37 -3.23
C GLY A 32 -10.35 -4.91 -3.78
N LEU A 33 -10.38 -4.05 -4.80
CA LEU A 33 -11.61 -3.39 -5.26
C LEU A 33 -12.74 -4.38 -5.62
N THR A 34 -12.42 -5.50 -6.27
CA THR A 34 -13.42 -6.49 -6.67
C THR A 34 -14.03 -7.23 -5.49
N SER A 35 -13.24 -7.56 -4.47
CA SER A 35 -13.72 -8.21 -3.25
C SER A 35 -14.53 -7.25 -2.38
N GLU A 36 -14.18 -5.98 -2.38
CA GLU A 36 -14.86 -4.95 -1.60
C GLU A 36 -16.15 -4.46 -2.26
N ALA A 37 -16.23 -4.51 -3.59
CA ALA A 37 -17.42 -4.15 -4.34
C ALA A 37 -18.66 -5.02 -3.96
N VAL A 38 -18.44 -6.24 -3.48
CA VAL A 38 -19.50 -7.14 -2.98
C VAL A 38 -20.26 -6.54 -1.80
N TYR A 39 -19.61 -5.70 -1.00
CA TYR A 39 -20.21 -5.08 0.19
C TYR A 39 -20.96 -3.77 -0.12
N GLY A 40 -20.94 -3.34 -1.39
CA GLY A 40 -21.69 -2.17 -1.84
C GLY A 40 -21.30 -0.87 -1.13
N LEU A 41 -22.29 -0.03 -0.84
CA LEU A 41 -22.08 1.31 -0.28
C LEU A 41 -21.52 1.29 1.16
N SER A 42 -21.71 0.22 1.92
CA SER A 42 -21.19 0.09 3.28
C SER A 42 -19.66 0.02 3.34
N SER A 43 -18.99 -0.45 2.27
CA SER A 43 -17.53 -0.42 2.20
C SER A 43 -16.98 1.01 2.24
N ALA A 44 -17.63 1.95 1.57
CA ALA A 44 -17.25 3.37 1.60
C ALA A 44 -17.36 3.96 3.02
N PHE A 45 -18.40 3.59 3.77
CA PHE A 45 -18.54 3.97 5.18
C PHE A 45 -17.35 3.48 6.01
N TYR A 46 -17.00 2.21 5.89
CA TYR A 46 -15.88 1.64 6.66
C TYR A 46 -14.54 2.30 6.33
N TYR A 47 -14.27 2.58 5.05
CA TYR A 47 -13.05 3.30 4.66
C TYR A 47 -13.01 4.71 5.25
N LEU A 48 -14.10 5.47 5.16
CA LEU A 48 -14.17 6.81 5.74
C LEU A 48 -14.00 6.78 7.26
N PHE A 49 -14.67 5.84 7.92
CA PHE A 49 -14.57 5.68 9.36
C PHE A 49 -13.15 5.31 9.80
N ALA A 50 -12.52 4.33 9.15
CA ALA A 50 -11.15 3.94 9.44
C ALA A 50 -10.16 5.07 9.15
N ALA A 51 -10.36 5.84 8.08
CA ALA A 51 -9.52 7.00 7.77
C ALA A 51 -9.59 8.07 8.87
N ILE A 52 -10.77 8.39 9.36
CA ILE A 52 -10.97 9.42 10.40
C ILE A 52 -10.47 8.94 11.76
N VAL A 53 -10.81 7.71 12.15
CA VAL A 53 -10.53 7.20 13.51
C VAL A 53 -9.10 6.67 13.66
N PHE A 54 -8.53 6.15 12.60
CA PHE A 54 -7.24 5.49 12.66
C PHE A 54 -6.16 6.17 11.80
N LEU A 55 -6.38 6.30 10.48
CA LEU A 55 -5.34 6.78 9.57
C LEU A 55 -4.88 8.21 9.90
N ILE A 56 -5.81 9.16 10.07
CA ILE A 56 -5.46 10.56 10.35
C ILE A 56 -4.74 10.69 11.70
N PRO A 57 -5.24 10.16 12.83
CA PRO A 57 -4.53 10.25 14.11
C PRO A 57 -3.17 9.58 14.07
N THR A 58 -3.05 8.41 13.47
CA THR A 58 -1.77 7.71 13.36
C THR A 58 -0.76 8.48 12.52
N ALA A 59 -1.19 9.05 11.40
CA ALA A 59 -0.33 9.89 10.55
C ALA A 59 0.13 11.16 11.29
N MET A 60 -0.74 11.80 12.05
CA MET A 60 -0.38 12.97 12.88
C MET A 60 0.65 12.61 13.94
N VAL A 61 0.45 11.51 14.67
CA VAL A 61 1.41 11.04 15.68
C VAL A 61 2.75 10.68 15.04
N ALA A 62 2.74 9.99 13.89
CA ALA A 62 3.97 9.64 13.17
C ALA A 62 4.71 10.90 12.69
N ALA A 63 4.00 11.93 12.23
CA ALA A 63 4.58 13.20 11.80
C ALA A 63 5.22 13.94 13.00
N GLU A 64 4.56 13.97 14.14
CA GLU A 64 5.07 14.59 15.36
C GLU A 64 6.32 13.86 15.88
N LEU A 65 6.29 12.53 15.95
CA LEU A 65 7.44 11.73 16.34
C LEU A 65 8.63 11.91 15.37
N ALA A 66 8.35 11.96 14.07
CA ALA A 66 9.38 12.21 13.07
C ALA A 66 10.01 13.61 13.22
N ALA A 67 9.22 14.62 13.55
CA ALA A 67 9.71 15.97 13.84
C ALA A 67 10.54 16.03 15.14
N MET A 68 10.05 15.37 16.19
CA MET A 68 10.72 15.33 17.51
C MET A 68 12.10 14.66 17.44
N PHE A 69 12.25 13.62 16.63
CA PHE A 69 13.49 12.86 16.50
C PHE A 69 14.21 13.11 15.15
N SER A 70 14.01 14.27 14.55
CA SER A 70 14.55 14.61 13.23
C SER A 70 16.09 14.63 13.15
N ASP A 71 16.77 14.82 14.27
CA ASP A 71 18.21 14.82 14.43
C ASP A 71 18.82 13.42 14.59
N LYS A 72 17.98 12.39 14.80
CA LYS A 72 18.39 11.02 15.09
C LYS A 72 17.84 10.05 14.06
N GLN A 73 18.67 9.13 13.63
CA GLN A 73 18.25 8.02 12.78
C GLN A 73 17.65 6.88 13.61
N GLY A 74 16.77 6.06 13.02
CA GLY A 74 16.25 4.87 13.67
C GLY A 74 14.73 4.67 13.55
N GLY A 75 13.96 5.69 13.12
CA GLY A 75 12.52 5.56 12.89
C GLY A 75 11.78 4.93 14.07
N VAL A 76 10.96 3.92 13.81
CA VAL A 76 10.14 3.22 14.81
C VAL A 76 10.98 2.66 15.98
N PHE A 77 12.18 2.14 15.69
CA PHE A 77 13.09 1.68 16.75
C PHE A 77 13.38 2.79 17.77
N ARG A 78 13.63 4.00 17.27
CA ARG A 78 13.94 5.14 18.13
C ARG A 78 12.73 5.61 18.91
N TRP A 79 11.59 5.72 18.24
CA TRP A 79 10.34 6.18 18.86
C TRP A 79 9.92 5.26 20.02
N VAL A 80 9.89 3.96 19.77
CA VAL A 80 9.52 2.97 20.79
C VAL A 80 10.61 2.82 21.84
N GLY A 81 11.88 2.85 21.42
CA GLY A 81 13.02 2.70 22.33
C GLY A 81 13.18 3.82 23.33
N GLU A 82 12.89 5.08 22.94
CA GLU A 82 12.90 6.22 23.86
C GLU A 82 11.75 6.18 24.88
N ALA A 83 10.57 5.67 24.47
CA ALA A 83 9.41 5.57 25.33
C ALA A 83 9.46 4.36 26.28
N PHE A 84 9.90 3.19 25.81
CA PHE A 84 9.76 1.90 26.50
C PHE A 84 11.07 1.13 26.67
N GLY A 85 12.19 1.73 26.28
CA GLY A 85 13.52 1.13 26.37
C GLY A 85 13.92 0.33 25.11
N ALA A 86 15.24 0.14 24.97
CA ALA A 86 15.87 -0.44 23.77
C ALA A 86 15.37 -1.85 23.41
N ARG A 87 15.03 -2.69 24.40
CA ARG A 87 14.51 -4.04 24.16
C ARG A 87 13.15 -4.00 23.44
N THR A 88 12.26 -3.10 23.87
CA THR A 88 10.94 -2.93 23.25
C THR A 88 11.07 -2.31 21.86
N GLY A 89 12.00 -1.35 21.68
CA GLY A 89 12.33 -0.80 20.38
C GLY A 89 12.82 -1.87 19.40
N PHE A 90 13.69 -2.78 19.86
CA PHE A 90 14.12 -3.92 19.04
C PHE A 90 12.96 -4.84 18.67
N LEU A 91 12.09 -5.16 19.63
CA LEU A 91 10.92 -5.99 19.39
C LEU A 91 9.99 -5.37 18.32
N ALA A 92 9.78 -4.07 18.36
CA ALA A 92 8.96 -3.37 17.36
C ALA A 92 9.53 -3.53 15.94
N ILE A 93 10.84 -3.35 15.76
CA ILE A 93 11.50 -3.55 14.46
C ILE A 93 11.48 -5.02 14.04
N TRP A 94 11.65 -5.94 14.98
CA TRP A 94 11.55 -7.37 14.72
C TRP A 94 10.18 -7.76 14.18
N LEU A 95 9.11 -7.26 14.80
CA LEU A 95 7.74 -7.49 14.34
C LEU A 95 7.48 -6.87 12.97
N GLN A 96 7.99 -5.67 12.71
CA GLN A 96 7.90 -5.02 11.39
C GLN A 96 8.66 -5.82 10.32
N TRP A 97 9.80 -6.41 10.67
CA TRP A 97 10.53 -7.28 9.75
C TRP A 97 9.76 -8.56 9.43
N ILE A 98 9.14 -9.21 10.44
CA ILE A 98 8.28 -10.38 10.23
C ILE A 98 7.11 -10.04 9.29
N GLU A 99 6.41 -8.93 9.56
CA GLU A 99 5.31 -8.43 8.74
C GLU A 99 5.76 -8.26 7.27
N SER A 100 6.84 -7.54 7.05
CA SER A 100 7.40 -7.32 5.72
C SER A 100 7.76 -8.63 5.00
N THR A 101 8.28 -9.62 5.73
CA THR A 101 8.64 -10.94 5.18
C THR A 101 7.41 -11.69 4.65
N ILE A 102 6.25 -11.50 5.26
CA ILE A 102 4.99 -12.09 4.83
C ILE A 102 4.35 -11.28 3.69
N TRP A 103 4.41 -9.96 3.79
CA TRP A 103 3.76 -9.04 2.86
C TRP A 103 4.41 -9.04 1.46
N TYR A 104 5.74 -9.00 1.38
CA TYR A 104 6.46 -8.96 0.10
C TYR A 104 6.12 -10.12 -0.85
N PRO A 105 6.17 -11.39 -0.44
CA PRO A 105 5.79 -12.50 -1.31
C PRO A 105 4.36 -12.37 -1.86
N THR A 106 3.43 -11.89 -1.04
CA THR A 106 2.02 -11.70 -1.43
C THR A 106 1.89 -10.67 -2.55
N VAL A 107 2.54 -9.51 -2.41
CA VAL A 107 2.49 -8.44 -3.41
C VAL A 107 3.22 -8.85 -4.70
N LEU A 108 4.38 -9.49 -4.57
CA LEU A 108 5.15 -9.94 -5.73
C LEU A 108 4.44 -11.05 -6.50
N THR A 109 3.73 -11.95 -5.80
CA THR A 109 2.90 -12.98 -6.43
C THR A 109 1.75 -12.35 -7.22
N PHE A 110 1.10 -11.32 -6.68
CA PHE A 110 0.09 -10.57 -7.42
C PHE A 110 0.68 -9.93 -8.69
N GLY A 111 1.86 -9.35 -8.61
CA GLY A 111 2.58 -8.83 -9.77
C GLY A 111 2.88 -9.91 -10.82
N ALA A 112 3.33 -11.09 -10.40
CA ALA A 112 3.60 -12.21 -11.30
C ALA A 112 2.33 -12.72 -12.00
N VAL A 113 1.22 -12.85 -11.25
CA VAL A 113 -0.09 -13.21 -11.83
C VAL A 113 -0.56 -12.14 -12.80
N SER A 114 -0.42 -10.86 -12.48
CA SER A 114 -0.80 -9.77 -13.39
C SER A 114 -0.01 -9.81 -14.70
N ILE A 115 1.28 -10.17 -14.66
CA ILE A 115 2.10 -10.35 -15.85
C ILE A 115 1.60 -11.53 -16.71
N ALA A 116 1.12 -12.61 -16.10
CA ALA A 116 0.57 -13.75 -16.83
C ALA A 116 -0.64 -13.37 -17.69
N PHE A 117 -1.44 -12.38 -17.27
CA PHE A 117 -2.64 -11.93 -17.97
C PHE A 117 -2.38 -10.84 -19.04
N ILE A 118 -1.14 -10.55 -19.38
CA ILE A 118 -0.82 -9.59 -20.47
C ILE A 118 -1.10 -10.18 -21.86
N GLY A 119 -1.12 -11.51 -21.99
CA GLY A 119 -1.25 -12.22 -23.28
C GLY A 119 -2.59 -12.08 -23.98
N MET A 120 -3.65 -11.65 -23.29
CA MET A 120 -5.03 -11.50 -23.78
C MET A 120 -5.70 -12.82 -24.26
N ASP A 121 -5.14 -13.97 -23.91
CA ASP A 121 -5.74 -15.28 -24.11
C ASP A 121 -6.08 -15.93 -22.77
N SER A 122 -7.35 -15.84 -22.37
CA SER A 122 -7.80 -16.18 -21.03
C SER A 122 -7.46 -17.61 -20.57
N ALA A 123 -7.42 -18.57 -21.49
CA ALA A 123 -7.12 -19.97 -21.17
C ALA A 123 -5.62 -20.17 -20.92
N THR A 124 -4.77 -19.66 -21.80
CA THR A 124 -3.32 -19.71 -21.66
C THR A 124 -2.85 -18.87 -20.46
N ASP A 125 -3.41 -17.67 -20.30
CA ASP A 125 -3.09 -16.75 -19.21
C ASP A 125 -3.42 -17.37 -17.84
N ALA A 126 -4.59 -17.98 -17.69
CA ALA A 126 -5.00 -18.68 -16.47
C ALA A 126 -4.10 -19.89 -16.14
N SER A 127 -3.71 -20.66 -17.18
CA SER A 127 -2.78 -21.78 -17.01
C SER A 127 -1.40 -21.31 -16.55
N LEU A 128 -0.93 -20.20 -17.12
CA LEU A 128 0.36 -19.58 -16.78
C LEU A 128 0.33 -18.99 -15.35
N ALA A 129 -0.74 -18.30 -14.98
CA ALA A 129 -0.95 -17.75 -13.65
C ALA A 129 -1.00 -18.84 -12.55
N SER A 130 -1.52 -20.02 -12.87
CA SER A 130 -1.55 -21.18 -11.95
C SER A 130 -0.23 -21.96 -11.89
N ASN A 131 0.70 -21.69 -12.80
CA ASN A 131 1.98 -22.39 -12.86
C ASN A 131 2.92 -21.88 -11.77
N LYS A 132 3.18 -22.71 -10.77
CA LYS A 132 4.03 -22.38 -9.62
C LYS A 132 5.46 -22.01 -10.01
N LEU A 133 6.01 -22.68 -11.04
CA LEU A 133 7.39 -22.41 -11.48
C LEU A 133 7.48 -21.04 -12.17
N PHE A 134 6.52 -20.71 -13.04
CA PHE A 134 6.42 -19.38 -13.65
C PHE A 134 6.33 -18.29 -12.59
N THR A 135 5.39 -18.44 -11.67
CA THR A 135 5.19 -17.47 -10.58
C THR A 135 6.48 -17.30 -9.75
N LEU A 136 7.15 -18.39 -9.38
CA LEU A 136 8.39 -18.33 -8.62
C LEU A 136 9.50 -17.58 -9.37
N ILE A 137 9.70 -17.88 -10.65
CA ILE A 137 10.75 -17.23 -11.47
C ILE A 137 10.47 -15.72 -11.56
N ILE A 138 9.22 -15.33 -11.85
CA ILE A 138 8.85 -13.92 -11.98
C ILE A 138 8.99 -13.19 -10.63
N VAL A 139 8.53 -13.79 -9.53
CA VAL A 139 8.68 -13.20 -8.18
C VAL A 139 10.15 -12.97 -7.85
N LEU A 140 11.01 -13.96 -8.08
CA LEU A 140 12.45 -13.82 -7.85
C LEU A 140 13.08 -12.76 -8.76
N ALA A 141 12.69 -12.71 -10.02
CA ALA A 141 13.19 -11.70 -10.95
C ALA A 141 12.82 -10.28 -10.50
N ILE A 142 11.55 -10.05 -10.16
CA ILE A 142 11.08 -8.74 -9.67
C ILE A 142 11.81 -8.38 -8.36
N TYR A 143 11.93 -9.32 -7.43
CA TYR A 143 12.61 -9.09 -6.16
C TYR A 143 14.07 -8.66 -6.35
N TRP A 144 14.83 -9.37 -7.18
CA TRP A 144 16.23 -9.05 -7.43
C TRP A 144 16.41 -7.75 -8.22
N ILE A 145 15.54 -7.47 -9.18
CA ILE A 145 15.53 -6.18 -9.90
C ILE A 145 15.26 -5.04 -8.92
N ALA A 146 14.24 -5.17 -8.06
CA ALA A 146 13.91 -4.16 -7.05
C ALA A 146 15.06 -3.96 -6.05
N THR A 147 15.71 -5.05 -5.61
CA THR A 147 16.89 -5.00 -4.74
C THR A 147 18.05 -4.27 -5.42
N TRP A 148 18.33 -4.59 -6.68
CA TRP A 148 19.37 -3.93 -7.45
C TRP A 148 19.11 -2.42 -7.61
N ILE A 149 17.84 -2.03 -7.86
CA ILE A 149 17.43 -0.63 -7.91
C ILE A 149 17.64 0.05 -6.55
N ALA A 150 17.26 -0.62 -5.46
CA ALA A 150 17.41 -0.11 -4.10
C ALA A 150 18.89 0.15 -3.76
N MET A 151 19.79 -0.70 -4.21
CA MET A 151 21.26 -0.51 -4.07
C MET A 151 21.78 0.73 -4.80
N ARG A 152 21.07 1.26 -5.80
CA ARG A 152 21.40 2.52 -6.49
C ARG A 152 21.06 3.77 -5.67
N GLY A 153 20.40 3.59 -4.55
CA GLY A 153 20.10 4.63 -3.57
C GLY A 153 18.70 5.24 -3.70
N LEU A 154 18.34 6.02 -2.68
CA LEU A 154 17.02 6.59 -2.47
C LEU A 154 16.50 7.43 -3.65
N SER A 155 17.37 8.08 -4.39
CA SER A 155 17.03 8.86 -5.58
C SER A 155 16.36 8.02 -6.67
N TRP A 156 16.94 6.83 -6.94
CA TRP A 156 16.41 5.90 -7.94
C TRP A 156 15.08 5.29 -7.46
N VAL A 157 15.03 4.86 -6.21
CA VAL A 157 13.80 4.35 -5.59
C VAL A 157 12.69 5.38 -5.68
N GLY A 158 12.96 6.64 -5.30
CA GLY A 158 11.96 7.72 -5.37
C GLY A 158 11.45 8.00 -6.79
N LYS A 159 12.34 8.00 -7.79
CA LYS A 159 11.93 8.20 -9.20
C LYS A 159 11.06 7.05 -9.69
N ILE A 160 11.47 5.80 -9.45
CA ILE A 160 10.74 4.62 -9.92
C ILE A 160 9.41 4.49 -9.20
N SER A 161 9.36 4.69 -7.87
CA SER A 161 8.12 4.68 -7.10
C SER A 161 7.16 5.78 -7.56
N LYS A 162 7.66 6.98 -7.84
CA LYS A 162 6.82 8.08 -8.35
C LYS A 162 6.18 7.74 -9.69
N TRP A 163 6.97 7.31 -10.66
CA TRP A 163 6.46 7.01 -12.01
C TRP A 163 5.65 5.71 -12.02
N GLY A 164 6.13 4.67 -11.31
CA GLY A 164 5.40 3.40 -11.16
C GLY A 164 4.06 3.59 -10.47
N GLY A 165 4.01 4.40 -9.41
CA GLY A 165 2.78 4.73 -8.70
C GLY A 165 1.81 5.55 -9.55
N MET A 166 2.32 6.52 -10.30
CA MET A 166 1.48 7.32 -11.19
C MET A 166 0.85 6.46 -12.30
N ILE A 167 1.66 5.65 -12.99
CA ILE A 167 1.21 4.82 -14.11
C ILE A 167 0.43 3.58 -13.62
N GLY A 168 0.88 2.94 -12.54
CA GLY A 168 0.30 1.67 -12.07
C GLY A 168 -0.84 1.82 -11.07
N THR A 169 -0.99 2.98 -10.41
CA THR A 169 -2.02 3.17 -9.39
C THR A 169 -2.93 4.35 -9.70
N ILE A 170 -2.38 5.56 -9.85
CA ILE A 170 -3.18 6.78 -9.97
C ILE A 170 -3.95 6.82 -11.29
N ILE A 171 -3.27 6.58 -12.43
CA ILE A 171 -3.93 6.60 -13.74
C ILE A 171 -4.98 5.49 -13.87
N PRO A 172 -4.71 4.22 -13.52
CA PRO A 172 -5.75 3.19 -13.57
C PRO A 172 -6.91 3.46 -12.62
N ALA A 173 -6.67 3.98 -11.41
CA ALA A 173 -7.74 4.35 -10.49
C ALA A 173 -8.63 5.45 -11.08
N ALA A 174 -8.04 6.51 -11.64
CA ALA A 174 -8.77 7.58 -12.30
C ALA A 174 -9.57 7.06 -13.52
N LEU A 175 -8.97 6.19 -14.31
CA LEU A 175 -9.63 5.54 -15.45
C LEU A 175 -10.88 4.76 -15.00
N LEU A 176 -10.75 3.94 -13.95
CA LEU A 176 -11.87 3.16 -13.41
C LEU A 176 -13.01 4.07 -12.92
N ILE A 177 -12.67 5.18 -12.25
CA ILE A 177 -13.67 6.17 -11.81
C ILE A 177 -14.39 6.78 -13.02
N VAL A 178 -13.65 7.23 -14.02
CA VAL A 178 -14.21 7.83 -15.23
C VAL A 178 -15.09 6.83 -15.98
N MET A 179 -14.62 5.59 -16.16
CA MET A 179 -15.40 4.55 -16.80
C MET A 179 -16.68 4.23 -16.01
N GLY A 180 -16.62 4.20 -14.69
CA GLY A 180 -17.79 4.01 -13.82
C GLY A 180 -18.81 5.14 -13.97
N ILE A 181 -18.36 6.39 -14.02
CA ILE A 181 -19.23 7.57 -14.24
C ILE A 181 -19.89 7.48 -15.63
N ILE A 182 -19.12 7.17 -16.68
CA ILE A 182 -19.65 7.02 -18.05
C ILE A 182 -20.68 5.89 -18.08
N TYR A 183 -20.39 4.76 -17.48
CA TYR A 183 -21.29 3.60 -17.43
C TYR A 183 -22.63 3.94 -16.80
N ILE A 184 -22.62 4.65 -15.67
CA ILE A 184 -23.86 5.12 -15.01
C ILE A 184 -24.59 6.16 -15.88
N ALA A 185 -23.88 7.12 -16.47
CA ALA A 185 -24.43 8.16 -17.29
C ALA A 185 -25.07 7.65 -18.61
N THR A 186 -24.56 6.52 -19.12
CA THR A 186 -25.12 5.84 -20.33
C THR A 186 -26.26 4.88 -20.03
N GLY A 187 -26.78 4.87 -18.77
CA GLY A 187 -27.89 4.03 -18.37
C GLY A 187 -27.49 2.59 -18.04
N GLY A 188 -26.23 2.34 -17.76
CA GLY A 188 -25.73 1.04 -17.29
C GLY A 188 -26.46 0.59 -16.04
N HIS A 189 -26.78 -0.68 -15.96
CA HIS A 189 -27.51 -1.23 -14.83
C HIS A 189 -26.64 -1.20 -13.56
N ASN A 190 -27.11 -0.51 -12.54
CA ASN A 190 -26.40 -0.46 -11.26
C ASN A 190 -26.67 -1.77 -10.48
N ASN A 191 -25.67 -2.66 -10.46
CA ASN A 191 -25.72 -3.91 -9.71
C ASN A 191 -25.34 -3.74 -8.23
N MET A 192 -25.03 -2.51 -7.80
CA MET A 192 -24.74 -2.24 -6.39
C MET A 192 -26.01 -2.41 -5.57
N ASP A 193 -25.96 -3.21 -4.52
CA ASP A 193 -27.06 -3.33 -3.59
C ASP A 193 -27.24 -2.03 -2.79
N MET A 194 -28.11 -1.17 -3.29
CA MET A 194 -28.44 0.10 -2.64
C MET A 194 -29.38 -0.09 -1.43
N SER A 195 -29.94 -1.31 -1.24
CA SER A 195 -30.77 -1.63 -0.08
C SER A 195 -29.98 -1.79 1.21
N ALA A 196 -28.70 -2.20 1.09
CA ALA A 196 -27.74 -2.18 2.16
C ALA A 196 -27.27 -0.74 2.42
N GLY A 197 -27.99 0.10 3.10
CA GLY A 197 -27.72 1.51 3.29
C GLY A 197 -26.24 1.90 3.52
N PHE A 198 -25.93 3.19 3.54
CA PHE A 198 -24.57 3.68 3.80
C PHE A 198 -24.05 3.21 5.17
N PHE A 199 -24.93 3.11 6.16
CA PHE A 199 -24.57 2.58 7.50
C PHE A 199 -24.68 1.06 7.50
N PRO A 200 -23.57 0.35 7.81
CA PRO A 200 -23.57 -1.11 7.81
C PRO A 200 -24.40 -1.68 8.96
N ASP A 201 -25.09 -2.78 8.69
CA ASP A 201 -25.70 -3.59 9.75
C ASP A 201 -24.61 -4.41 10.45
N LEU A 202 -24.19 -3.94 11.63
CA LEU A 202 -23.14 -4.59 12.44
C LEU A 202 -23.55 -5.95 13.01
N LYS A 203 -24.83 -6.34 12.88
CA LYS A 203 -25.29 -7.67 13.31
C LYS A 203 -24.91 -8.77 12.31
N ARG A 204 -24.60 -8.40 11.08
CA ARG A 204 -24.13 -9.36 10.06
C ARG A 204 -22.66 -9.64 10.25
N PHE A 205 -22.31 -10.92 10.36
CA PHE A 205 -20.92 -11.37 10.53
C PHE A 205 -20.00 -10.89 9.40
N ASP A 206 -20.49 -10.89 8.17
CA ASP A 206 -19.72 -10.43 6.99
C ASP A 206 -19.27 -8.97 7.13
N ASN A 207 -20.14 -8.11 7.67
CA ASN A 207 -19.80 -6.70 7.91
C ASN A 207 -18.73 -6.53 9.01
N LEU A 208 -18.71 -7.40 10.02
CA LEU A 208 -17.67 -7.41 11.03
C LEU A 208 -16.32 -7.86 10.45
N VAL A 209 -16.34 -8.85 9.57
CA VAL A 209 -15.12 -9.31 8.86
C VAL A 209 -14.57 -8.20 7.98
N LEU A 210 -15.43 -7.52 7.21
CA LEU A 210 -15.02 -6.38 6.38
C LEU A 210 -14.43 -5.26 7.22
N ALA A 211 -15.10 -4.85 8.31
CA ALA A 211 -14.59 -3.83 9.22
C ALA A 211 -13.21 -4.21 9.76
N SER A 212 -13.06 -5.44 10.24
CA SER A 212 -11.77 -5.94 10.75
C SER A 212 -10.68 -5.91 9.68
N SER A 213 -11.00 -6.29 8.44
CA SER A 213 -10.05 -6.29 7.32
C SER A 213 -9.60 -4.87 6.98
N ILE A 214 -10.51 -3.90 6.94
CA ILE A 214 -10.21 -2.50 6.67
C ILE A 214 -9.32 -1.92 7.79
N PHE A 215 -9.67 -2.17 9.05
CA PHE A 215 -8.86 -1.69 10.17
C PHE A 215 -7.48 -2.32 10.21
N LEU A 216 -7.36 -3.63 9.95
CA LEU A 216 -6.06 -4.31 9.86
C LEU A 216 -5.21 -3.77 8.72
N PHE A 217 -5.82 -3.43 7.59
CA PHE A 217 -5.12 -2.84 6.45
C PHE A 217 -4.51 -1.49 6.80
N TYR A 218 -5.24 -0.63 7.50
CA TYR A 218 -4.71 0.65 7.98
C TYR A 218 -3.75 0.52 9.16
N ALA A 219 -3.87 -0.55 9.96
CA ALA A 219 -2.98 -0.79 11.10
C ALA A 219 -1.58 -1.26 10.67
N GLY A 220 -1.47 -1.90 9.51
CA GLY A 220 -0.19 -2.38 8.97
C GLY A 220 0.67 -1.30 8.32
N MET A 221 0.25 -0.06 8.38
CA MET A 221 0.90 1.10 7.80
C MET A 221 1.38 2.06 8.85
#